data_b4857bb8c1078dc6537188ad247cbe62
#
_entry.id   b4857bb8c1078dc6537188ad247cbe62
#
_cell.length_a   1.000
_cell.length_b   1.000
_cell.length_c   1.000
_cell.angle_alpha   90.00
_cell.angle_beta   90.00
_cell.angle_gamma   90.00
#
_symmetry.space_group_name_H-M   'P 1'
#
loop_
_entity.id
_entity.type
_entity.pdbx_description
1 polymer ?
#
loop_
_entity_poly.entity_id
_entity_poly.type
_entity_poly.pdbx_seq_one_letter_code
_entity_poly.pdbx_strand_id
1 'polypeptide(L)'
;KMAQLAEISGRVTMEESKRITICNVTITADDGEVVSYALPYSAGIRCKDGDWVNKGDQLTEGALSPHEVLRIRGVSAVHDYLIQEVQKPYRQQGVDINDKHIEVIVRQMMRKVRIEEPGDSQLLSGSTVEVMEYLDAKEAIEARIAAGETHEDGSELVVPTATTLLMGITKASLATDSFLSAASFQETTKVLTEAAIKGKVDHLIGLKENVIIGKLIPAGSGLSMYRQVNPRDEEEEQPKTGYAAVAAAIQENQAPQEGLEPEEAPEEADLLPDEDAEEDEGDEILSISLDNDEDSED
;
A
#
# COMPACT_ATOMS: atom_id res chain seq x y z
N LYS A 1 -23.56 13.94 -6.87
CA LYS A 1 -24.52 12.81 -6.87
C LYS A 1 -23.72 11.53 -7.05
N MET A 2 -23.99 10.52 -6.23
CA MET A 2 -23.39 9.19 -6.39
C MET A 2 -24.17 8.41 -7.44
N ALA A 3 -23.46 7.64 -8.27
CA ALA A 3 -24.05 6.73 -9.22
C ALA A 3 -24.50 5.44 -8.50
N GLN A 4 -25.62 4.87 -8.95
CA GLN A 4 -26.07 3.54 -8.50
C GLN A 4 -25.45 2.48 -9.40
N LEU A 5 -24.96 1.39 -8.79
CA LEU A 5 -24.39 0.23 -9.48
C LEU A 5 -25.40 -0.92 -9.50
N ALA A 6 -25.31 -1.75 -10.53
CA ALA A 6 -26.04 -3.02 -10.59
C ALA A 6 -25.39 -4.06 -9.65
N GLU A 7 -26.15 -4.65 -8.75
CA GLU A 7 -25.66 -5.71 -7.83
C GLU A 7 -25.65 -7.09 -8.49
N ILE A 8 -26.53 -7.31 -9.46
CA ILE A 8 -26.63 -8.57 -10.23
C ILE A 8 -26.50 -8.31 -11.73
N SER A 9 -26.12 -9.32 -12.49
CA SER A 9 -26.15 -9.29 -13.95
C SER A 9 -27.52 -9.76 -14.44
N GLY A 10 -28.14 -9.03 -15.37
CA GLY A 10 -29.44 -9.43 -15.87
C GLY A 10 -30.03 -8.45 -16.85
N ARG A 11 -31.29 -8.71 -17.22
CA ARG A 11 -32.08 -7.85 -18.09
C ARG A 11 -32.79 -6.77 -17.30
N VAL A 12 -32.68 -5.55 -17.77
CA VAL A 12 -33.32 -4.37 -17.19
C VAL A 12 -34.77 -4.29 -17.62
N THR A 13 -35.68 -4.08 -16.67
CA THR A 13 -37.07 -3.70 -16.91
C THR A 13 -37.34 -2.39 -16.19
N MET A 14 -37.89 -1.43 -16.92
CA MET A 14 -38.20 -0.11 -16.36
C MET A 14 -39.68 0.04 -16.15
N GLU A 15 -40.08 0.34 -14.93
CA GLU A 15 -41.46 0.67 -14.58
C GLU A 15 -41.54 2.13 -14.12
N GLU A 16 -42.36 2.90 -14.82
CA GLU A 16 -42.67 4.25 -14.39
C GLU A 16 -43.54 4.20 -13.13
N SER A 17 -43.02 4.72 -12.04
CA SER A 17 -43.80 4.86 -10.83
C SER A 17 -44.88 5.91 -11.04
N LYS A 18 -46.05 5.71 -10.39
CA LYS A 18 -47.14 6.71 -10.35
C LYS A 18 -46.73 8.07 -9.79
N ARG A 19 -45.55 8.15 -9.21
CA ARG A 19 -44.89 9.40 -8.80
C ARG A 19 -43.94 9.83 -9.90
N ILE A 20 -44.20 10.94 -10.53
CA ILE A 20 -43.51 11.53 -11.69
C ILE A 20 -41.97 11.70 -11.51
N THR A 21 -41.45 11.52 -10.31
CA THR A 21 -40.04 11.78 -9.97
C THR A 21 -39.17 10.53 -9.80
N ILE A 22 -39.73 9.33 -9.80
CA ILE A 22 -39.00 8.08 -9.51
C ILE A 22 -39.29 7.07 -10.61
N CYS A 23 -38.25 6.49 -11.18
CA CYS A 23 -38.28 5.33 -12.06
C CYS A 23 -37.83 4.09 -11.28
N ASN A 24 -38.63 3.03 -11.28
CA ASN A 24 -38.20 1.76 -10.74
C ASN A 24 -37.50 0.97 -11.85
N VAL A 25 -36.22 0.71 -11.63
CA VAL A 25 -35.41 -0.12 -12.50
C VAL A 25 -35.28 -1.48 -11.85
N THR A 26 -35.80 -2.50 -12.48
CA THR A 26 -35.75 -3.90 -12.00
C THR A 26 -34.80 -4.67 -12.88
N ILE A 27 -33.83 -5.35 -12.26
CA ILE A 27 -32.90 -6.24 -12.97
C ILE A 27 -33.28 -7.66 -12.63
N THR A 28 -33.50 -8.46 -13.66
CA THR A 28 -33.83 -9.89 -13.54
C THR A 28 -32.66 -10.70 -14.07
N ALA A 29 -32.04 -11.49 -13.20
CA ALA A 29 -30.97 -12.43 -13.58
C ALA A 29 -31.55 -13.70 -14.23
N ASP A 30 -30.71 -14.43 -14.94
CA ASP A 30 -31.09 -15.71 -15.55
C ASP A 30 -31.46 -16.78 -14.50
N ASP A 31 -30.92 -16.65 -13.28
CA ASP A 31 -31.18 -17.54 -12.14
C ASP A 31 -32.56 -17.25 -11.47
N GLY A 32 -33.27 -16.22 -11.93
CA GLY A 32 -34.56 -15.80 -11.38
C GLY A 32 -34.45 -14.85 -10.19
N GLU A 33 -33.24 -14.41 -9.80
CA GLU A 33 -33.06 -13.37 -8.82
C GLU A 33 -33.50 -12.02 -9.39
N VAL A 34 -34.24 -11.24 -8.58
CA VAL A 34 -34.79 -9.94 -9.00
C VAL A 34 -34.41 -8.89 -7.99
N VAL A 35 -33.75 -7.84 -8.45
CA VAL A 35 -33.38 -6.68 -7.63
C VAL A 35 -33.97 -5.41 -8.23
N SER A 36 -34.67 -4.62 -7.39
CA SER A 36 -35.37 -3.40 -7.81
C SER A 36 -34.70 -2.17 -7.20
N TYR A 37 -34.44 -1.17 -8.03
CA TYR A 37 -33.82 0.10 -7.68
C TYR A 37 -34.82 1.25 -7.93
N ALA A 38 -35.08 2.05 -6.90
CA ALA A 38 -35.89 3.27 -7.01
C ALA A 38 -34.98 4.46 -7.37
N LEU A 39 -34.89 4.81 -8.65
CA LEU A 39 -33.98 5.83 -9.17
C LEU A 39 -34.73 7.13 -9.47
N PRO A 40 -34.28 8.28 -8.99
CA PRO A 40 -34.85 9.55 -9.39
C PRO A 40 -34.46 9.91 -10.84
N TYR A 41 -35.40 10.37 -11.66
CA TYR A 41 -35.10 10.82 -13.03
C TYR A 41 -34.01 11.90 -13.11
N SER A 42 -33.87 12.70 -12.04
CA SER A 42 -32.81 13.70 -11.94
C SER A 42 -31.39 13.15 -11.84
N ALA A 43 -31.21 11.83 -11.68
CA ALA A 43 -29.91 11.18 -11.60
C ALA A 43 -29.32 10.85 -12.99
N GLY A 44 -30.12 11.00 -14.07
CA GLY A 44 -29.65 10.62 -15.43
C GLY A 44 -29.47 9.11 -15.54
N ILE A 45 -30.53 8.40 -15.96
CA ILE A 45 -30.52 6.94 -16.11
C ILE A 45 -29.75 6.62 -17.40
N ARG A 46 -28.76 5.71 -17.29
CA ARG A 46 -27.90 5.30 -18.43
C ARG A 46 -28.42 4.06 -19.15
N CYS A 47 -29.15 3.19 -18.47
CA CYS A 47 -29.73 1.97 -19.02
C CYS A 47 -31.06 2.25 -19.71
N LYS A 48 -31.43 1.43 -20.67
CA LYS A 48 -32.75 1.42 -21.35
C LYS A 48 -33.52 0.17 -20.98
N ASP A 49 -34.83 0.23 -21.19
CA ASP A 49 -35.67 -0.95 -21.02
C ASP A 49 -35.26 -2.06 -22.00
N GLY A 50 -35.08 -3.26 -21.46
CA GLY A 50 -34.64 -4.44 -22.22
C GLY A 50 -33.14 -4.59 -22.37
N ASP A 51 -32.30 -3.65 -21.94
CA ASP A 51 -30.84 -3.76 -22.00
C ASP A 51 -30.32 -4.86 -21.07
N TRP A 52 -29.22 -5.48 -21.45
CA TRP A 52 -28.46 -6.38 -20.59
C TRP A 52 -27.38 -5.62 -19.82
N VAL A 53 -27.38 -5.75 -18.51
CA VAL A 53 -26.43 -5.09 -17.60
C VAL A 53 -25.62 -6.14 -16.84
N ASN A 54 -24.32 -5.93 -16.74
CA ASN A 54 -23.45 -6.79 -15.96
C ASN A 54 -23.35 -6.28 -14.50
N LYS A 55 -23.03 -7.21 -13.60
CA LYS A 55 -22.75 -6.88 -12.21
C LYS A 55 -21.69 -5.77 -12.11
N GLY A 56 -22.04 -4.67 -11.47
CA GLY A 56 -21.19 -3.50 -11.28
C GLY A 56 -21.27 -2.44 -12.38
N ASP A 57 -22.14 -2.56 -13.38
CA ASP A 57 -22.37 -1.51 -14.34
C ASP A 57 -23.15 -0.34 -13.73
N GLN A 58 -22.90 0.86 -14.26
CA GLN A 58 -23.54 2.09 -13.77
C GLN A 58 -24.97 2.21 -14.32
N LEU A 59 -25.94 2.21 -13.44
CA LEU A 59 -27.35 2.46 -13.80
C LEU A 59 -27.64 3.96 -13.95
N THR A 60 -26.93 4.80 -13.19
CA THR A 60 -27.13 6.27 -13.23
C THR A 60 -25.82 7.01 -13.45
N GLU A 61 -25.92 8.25 -13.94
CA GLU A 61 -24.78 9.16 -14.05
C GLU A 61 -24.35 9.66 -12.67
N GLY A 62 -23.03 9.76 -12.47
CA GLY A 62 -22.43 10.27 -11.23
C GLY A 62 -21.09 9.67 -10.93
N ALA A 63 -20.51 10.08 -9.80
CA ALA A 63 -19.30 9.48 -9.27
C ALA A 63 -19.61 8.15 -8.59
N LEU A 64 -18.77 7.15 -8.80
CA LEU A 64 -18.90 5.86 -8.12
C LEU A 64 -18.46 5.97 -6.66
N SER A 65 -19.15 5.24 -5.79
CA SER A 65 -18.67 5.02 -4.42
C SER A 65 -17.61 3.92 -4.43
N PRO A 66 -16.35 4.20 -4.02
CA PRO A 66 -15.31 3.17 -3.97
C PRO A 66 -15.68 1.97 -3.08
N HIS A 67 -16.47 2.21 -2.02
CA HIS A 67 -16.96 1.15 -1.13
C HIS A 67 -17.95 0.21 -1.82
N GLU A 68 -18.85 0.75 -2.66
CA GLU A 68 -19.78 -0.07 -3.45
C GLU A 68 -19.04 -0.85 -4.55
N VAL A 69 -18.06 -0.21 -5.20
CA VAL A 69 -17.20 -0.89 -6.17
C VAL A 69 -16.47 -2.06 -5.51
N LEU A 70 -15.94 -1.87 -4.28
CA LEU A 70 -15.30 -2.95 -3.52
C LEU A 70 -16.27 -4.10 -3.23
N ARG A 71 -17.48 -3.80 -2.77
CA ARG A 71 -18.49 -4.80 -2.44
C ARG A 71 -18.95 -5.59 -3.66
N ILE A 72 -19.13 -4.92 -4.80
CA ILE A 72 -19.75 -5.51 -5.98
C ILE A 72 -18.72 -6.12 -6.93
N ARG A 73 -17.63 -5.38 -7.25
CA ARG A 73 -16.62 -5.77 -8.24
C ARG A 73 -15.35 -6.36 -7.64
N GLY A 74 -15.12 -6.17 -6.33
CA GLY A 74 -13.95 -6.66 -5.62
C GLY A 74 -12.75 -5.72 -5.64
N VAL A 75 -11.63 -6.20 -5.08
CA VAL A 75 -10.43 -5.41 -4.77
C VAL A 75 -9.75 -4.86 -6.03
N SER A 76 -9.55 -5.69 -7.07
CA SER A 76 -8.87 -5.26 -8.30
C SER A 76 -9.58 -4.10 -9.00
N ALA A 77 -10.92 -4.15 -9.07
CA ALA A 77 -11.70 -3.09 -9.70
C ALA A 77 -11.63 -1.76 -8.95
N VAL A 78 -11.51 -1.80 -7.62
CA VAL A 78 -11.30 -0.58 -6.80
C VAL A 78 -9.92 0.01 -7.06
N HIS A 79 -8.88 -0.83 -7.17
CA HIS A 79 -7.54 -0.36 -7.54
C HIS A 79 -7.57 0.41 -8.85
N ASP A 80 -8.09 -0.21 -9.90
CA ASP A 80 -8.17 0.40 -11.23
C ASP A 80 -8.99 1.69 -11.21
N TYR A 81 -10.12 1.67 -10.54
CA TYR A 81 -10.99 2.84 -10.41
C TYR A 81 -10.30 4.01 -9.71
N LEU A 82 -9.67 3.77 -8.56
CA LEU A 82 -8.98 4.81 -7.80
C LEU A 82 -7.78 5.38 -8.57
N ILE A 83 -6.99 4.52 -9.24
CA ILE A 83 -5.87 4.97 -10.06
C ILE A 83 -6.36 5.87 -11.20
N GLN A 84 -7.40 5.45 -11.92
CA GLN A 84 -7.96 6.22 -13.03
C GLN A 84 -8.50 7.58 -12.57
N GLU A 85 -9.28 7.60 -11.49
CA GLU A 85 -9.89 8.86 -11.00
C GLU A 85 -8.85 9.82 -10.41
N VAL A 86 -7.77 9.32 -9.78
CA VAL A 86 -6.67 10.16 -9.30
C VAL A 86 -5.80 10.67 -10.46
N GLN A 87 -5.53 9.84 -11.46
CA GLN A 87 -4.74 10.23 -12.63
C GLN A 87 -5.44 11.25 -13.54
N LYS A 88 -6.76 11.19 -13.58
CA LYS A 88 -7.57 12.03 -14.48
C LYS A 88 -7.29 13.53 -14.36
N PRO A 89 -7.33 14.17 -13.17
CA PRO A 89 -7.00 15.59 -13.03
C PRO A 89 -5.54 15.92 -13.39
N TYR A 90 -4.59 15.03 -13.09
CA TYR A 90 -3.19 15.25 -13.44
C TYR A 90 -2.97 15.23 -14.94
N ARG A 91 -3.53 14.23 -15.64
CA ARG A 91 -3.45 14.15 -17.11
C ARG A 91 -4.14 15.32 -17.79
N GLN A 92 -5.25 15.82 -17.23
CA GLN A 92 -5.93 17.02 -17.73
C GLN A 92 -5.06 18.28 -17.64
N GLN A 93 -4.15 18.33 -16.66
CA GLN A 93 -3.20 19.42 -16.49
C GLN A 93 -1.87 19.19 -17.21
N GLY A 94 -1.74 18.10 -17.99
CA GLY A 94 -0.52 17.76 -18.73
C GLY A 94 0.60 17.21 -17.85
N VAL A 95 0.29 16.80 -16.61
CA VAL A 95 1.25 16.17 -15.71
C VAL A 95 1.14 14.65 -15.83
N ASP A 96 2.24 14.00 -16.17
CA ASP A 96 2.32 12.55 -16.28
C ASP A 96 2.97 11.96 -15.02
N ILE A 97 2.22 11.15 -14.28
CA ILE A 97 2.64 10.47 -13.06
C ILE A 97 2.56 8.96 -13.30
N ASN A 98 3.60 8.22 -12.95
CA ASN A 98 3.57 6.78 -13.05
C ASN A 98 2.58 6.19 -12.03
N ASP A 99 1.75 5.27 -12.48
CA ASP A 99 0.67 4.65 -11.70
C ASP A 99 1.16 3.99 -10.41
N LYS A 100 2.40 3.46 -10.39
CA LYS A 100 3.00 2.82 -9.20
C LYS A 100 2.96 3.67 -7.92
N HIS A 101 3.05 5.00 -8.04
CA HIS A 101 3.02 5.90 -6.88
C HIS A 101 1.64 5.94 -6.24
N ILE A 102 0.58 5.81 -7.05
CA ILE A 102 -0.80 5.75 -6.60
C ILE A 102 -1.13 4.34 -6.11
N GLU A 103 -0.69 3.31 -6.83
CA GLU A 103 -0.89 1.90 -6.47
C GLU A 103 -0.40 1.58 -5.07
N VAL A 104 0.79 2.07 -4.69
CA VAL A 104 1.34 1.87 -3.33
C VAL A 104 0.41 2.46 -2.26
N ILE A 105 -0.15 3.66 -2.51
CA ILE A 105 -1.07 4.31 -1.57
C ILE A 105 -2.39 3.54 -1.48
N VAL A 106 -2.96 3.17 -2.61
CA VAL A 106 -4.22 2.41 -2.67
C VAL A 106 -4.08 1.04 -2.00
N ARG A 107 -2.94 0.36 -2.18
CA ARG A 107 -2.62 -0.87 -1.48
C ARG A 107 -2.65 -0.70 0.04
N GLN A 108 -2.08 0.38 0.57
CA GLN A 108 -2.10 0.66 2.01
C GLN A 108 -3.52 0.96 2.54
N MET A 109 -4.39 1.55 1.71
CA MET A 109 -5.79 1.80 2.07
C MET A 109 -6.61 0.51 2.25
N MET A 110 -6.20 -0.59 1.64
CA MET A 110 -6.88 -1.91 1.69
C MET A 110 -6.09 -2.98 2.45
N ARG A 111 -5.19 -2.57 3.33
CA ARG A 111 -4.34 -3.49 4.11
C ARG A 111 -5.08 -4.19 5.25
N LYS A 112 -6.23 -3.69 5.66
CA LYS A 112 -6.99 -4.21 6.80
C LYS A 112 -8.26 -4.92 6.35
N VAL A 113 -8.62 -5.97 7.09
CA VAL A 113 -9.86 -6.73 6.93
C VAL A 113 -10.65 -6.71 8.24
N ARG A 114 -11.96 -6.82 8.13
CA ARG A 114 -12.87 -7.00 9.26
C ARG A 114 -13.24 -8.46 9.36
N ILE A 115 -13.05 -9.05 10.52
CA ILE A 115 -13.47 -10.42 10.79
C ILE A 115 -14.98 -10.45 10.97
N GLU A 116 -15.67 -11.26 10.19
CA GLU A 116 -17.11 -11.50 10.34
C GLU A 116 -17.33 -12.68 11.29
N GLU A 117 -16.86 -13.84 10.90
CA GLU A 117 -16.91 -15.04 11.72
C GLU A 117 -15.48 -15.52 12.00
N PRO A 118 -15.06 -15.63 13.26
CA PRO A 118 -13.72 -16.05 13.62
C PRO A 118 -13.47 -17.54 13.40
N GLY A 119 -14.53 -18.36 13.28
CA GLY A 119 -14.40 -19.81 13.25
C GLY A 119 -13.58 -20.31 14.46
N ASP A 120 -12.68 -21.25 14.20
CA ASP A 120 -11.77 -21.83 15.20
C ASP A 120 -10.42 -21.08 15.35
N SER A 121 -10.38 -19.85 14.81
CA SER A 121 -9.22 -18.98 14.97
C SER A 121 -9.24 -18.23 16.32
N GLN A 122 -8.09 -17.70 16.72
CA GLN A 122 -7.98 -16.84 17.91
C GLN A 122 -8.42 -15.39 17.65
N LEU A 123 -8.94 -15.10 16.44
CA LEU A 123 -9.39 -13.79 16.05
C LEU A 123 -10.73 -13.46 16.71
N LEU A 124 -10.97 -12.16 16.96
CA LEU A 124 -12.23 -11.71 17.54
C LEU A 124 -13.21 -11.27 16.44
N SER A 125 -14.47 -11.68 16.54
CA SER A 125 -15.54 -11.22 15.65
C SER A 125 -15.66 -9.70 15.70
N GLY A 126 -15.80 -9.06 14.52
CA GLY A 126 -15.91 -7.61 14.37
C GLY A 126 -14.60 -6.84 14.52
N SER A 127 -13.49 -7.50 14.87
CA SER A 127 -12.16 -6.86 14.94
C SER A 127 -11.63 -6.52 13.56
N THR A 128 -10.75 -5.52 13.52
CA THR A 128 -10.02 -5.13 12.30
C THR A 128 -8.58 -5.57 12.44
N VAL A 129 -8.15 -6.50 11.59
CA VAL A 129 -6.81 -7.09 11.59
C VAL A 129 -6.10 -6.85 10.27
N GLU A 130 -4.80 -7.10 10.19
CA GLU A 130 -4.08 -7.07 8.94
C GLU A 130 -4.43 -8.27 8.05
N VAL A 131 -4.43 -8.03 6.73
CA VAL A 131 -4.68 -9.10 5.74
C VAL A 131 -3.72 -10.27 5.94
N MET A 132 -2.44 -10.00 6.25
CA MET A 132 -1.45 -11.06 6.46
C MET A 132 -1.77 -11.90 7.70
N GLU A 133 -2.08 -11.26 8.82
CA GLU A 133 -2.48 -11.94 10.06
C GLU A 133 -3.72 -12.84 9.86
N TYR A 134 -4.70 -12.34 9.10
CA TYR A 134 -5.87 -13.12 8.71
C TYR A 134 -5.50 -14.33 7.85
N LEU A 135 -4.62 -14.13 6.84
CA LEU A 135 -4.18 -15.22 5.95
C LEU A 135 -3.39 -16.29 6.70
N ASP A 136 -2.50 -15.89 7.61
CA ASP A 136 -1.73 -16.80 8.46
C ASP A 136 -2.66 -17.64 9.35
N ALA A 137 -3.65 -16.98 9.97
CA ALA A 137 -4.66 -17.66 10.78
C ALA A 137 -5.52 -18.63 9.97
N LYS A 138 -5.89 -18.24 8.74
CA LYS A 138 -6.66 -19.05 7.81
C LYS A 138 -5.85 -20.28 7.38
N GLU A 139 -4.60 -20.10 6.95
CA GLU A 139 -3.70 -21.18 6.53
C GLU A 139 -3.43 -22.17 7.68
N ALA A 140 -3.27 -21.69 8.91
CA ALA A 140 -3.09 -22.53 10.07
C ALA A 140 -4.30 -23.48 10.31
N ILE A 141 -5.53 -22.97 10.12
CA ILE A 141 -6.73 -23.80 10.30
C ILE A 141 -6.91 -24.74 9.10
N GLU A 142 -6.68 -24.29 7.88
CA GLU A 142 -6.73 -25.15 6.69
C GLU A 142 -5.72 -26.29 6.78
N ALA A 143 -4.52 -26.04 7.31
CA ALA A 143 -3.51 -27.09 7.56
C ALA A 143 -3.98 -28.12 8.61
N ARG A 144 -4.67 -27.68 9.67
CA ARG A 144 -5.25 -28.57 10.68
C ARG A 144 -6.39 -29.42 10.10
N ILE A 145 -7.25 -28.83 9.26
CA ILE A 145 -8.30 -29.55 8.53
C ILE A 145 -7.66 -30.60 7.59
N ALA A 146 -6.61 -30.24 6.87
CA ALA A 146 -5.88 -31.16 6.00
C ALA A 146 -5.21 -32.31 6.76
N ALA A 147 -4.80 -32.08 8.01
CA ALA A 147 -4.28 -33.10 8.92
C ALA A 147 -5.37 -34.04 9.48
N GLY A 148 -6.66 -33.74 9.20
CA GLY A 148 -7.78 -34.53 9.70
C GLY A 148 -8.14 -34.25 11.16
N GLU A 149 -7.75 -33.11 11.69
CA GLU A 149 -8.16 -32.68 13.03
C GLU A 149 -9.65 -32.29 13.03
N THR A 150 -10.37 -32.74 14.04
CA THR A 150 -11.78 -32.40 14.29
C THR A 150 -11.93 -31.94 15.73
N HIS A 151 -13.03 -31.25 16.03
CA HIS A 151 -13.37 -30.94 17.41
C HIS A 151 -13.59 -32.19 18.27
N GLU A 152 -13.58 -32.03 19.57
CA GLU A 152 -13.88 -33.11 20.52
C GLU A 152 -15.28 -33.73 20.28
N ASP A 153 -16.21 -32.95 19.74
CA ASP A 153 -17.57 -33.36 19.36
C ASP A 153 -17.63 -34.06 17.97
N GLY A 154 -16.52 -34.17 17.25
CA GLY A 154 -16.46 -34.75 15.91
C GLY A 154 -16.93 -33.84 14.79
N SER A 155 -17.18 -32.55 15.07
CA SER A 155 -17.50 -31.55 14.03
C SER A 155 -16.23 -31.08 13.31
N GLU A 156 -16.39 -30.69 12.06
CA GLU A 156 -15.29 -30.12 11.26
C GLU A 156 -14.89 -28.72 11.76
N LEU A 157 -13.62 -28.41 11.67
CA LEU A 157 -13.10 -27.07 11.98
C LEU A 157 -13.63 -26.04 11.00
N VAL A 158 -14.01 -24.86 11.49
CA VAL A 158 -14.56 -23.78 10.69
C VAL A 158 -13.48 -22.74 10.37
N VAL A 159 -13.31 -22.44 9.11
CA VAL A 159 -12.35 -21.44 8.61
C VAL A 159 -12.88 -20.02 8.89
N PRO A 160 -12.04 -19.07 9.34
CA PRO A 160 -12.47 -17.69 9.58
C PRO A 160 -12.88 -16.99 8.28
N THR A 161 -13.94 -16.16 8.37
CA THR A 161 -14.40 -15.33 7.25
C THR A 161 -14.13 -13.85 7.55
N ALA A 162 -13.72 -13.11 6.53
CA ALA A 162 -13.41 -11.69 6.67
C ALA A 162 -13.79 -10.90 5.41
N THR A 163 -14.16 -9.64 5.62
CA THR A 163 -14.46 -8.69 4.55
C THR A 163 -13.36 -7.63 4.45
N THR A 164 -12.85 -7.41 3.25
CA THR A 164 -11.83 -6.38 2.99
C THR A 164 -12.38 -4.99 3.27
N LEU A 165 -11.64 -4.19 4.02
CA LEU A 165 -11.97 -2.81 4.32
C LEU A 165 -11.21 -1.85 3.41
N LEU A 166 -11.94 -0.86 2.88
CA LEU A 166 -11.33 0.30 2.24
C LEU A 166 -11.33 1.46 3.24
N MET A 167 -10.15 1.92 3.62
CA MET A 167 -9.98 3.05 4.52
C MET A 167 -9.50 4.28 3.76
N GLY A 168 -9.95 5.47 4.17
CA GLY A 168 -9.38 6.72 3.68
C GLY A 168 -7.90 6.84 4.07
N ILE A 169 -7.13 7.65 3.34
CA ILE A 169 -5.67 7.83 3.53
C ILE A 169 -5.31 8.13 4.97
N THR A 170 -5.98 9.11 5.59
CA THR A 170 -5.73 9.50 6.99
C THR A 170 -6.00 8.35 7.96
N LYS A 171 -7.12 7.66 7.81
CA LYS A 171 -7.48 6.54 8.67
C LYS A 171 -6.52 5.36 8.50
N ALA A 172 -6.11 5.07 7.27
CA ALA A 172 -5.11 4.04 6.99
C ALA A 172 -3.76 4.36 7.64
N SER A 173 -3.34 5.62 7.61
CA SER A 173 -2.09 6.08 8.25
C SER A 173 -2.12 6.02 9.78
N LEU A 174 -3.29 6.20 10.40
CA LEU A 174 -3.46 6.10 11.86
C LEU A 174 -3.68 4.65 12.33
N ALA A 175 -4.16 3.77 11.45
CA ALA A 175 -4.43 2.36 11.75
C ALA A 175 -3.20 1.45 11.60
N THR A 176 -1.99 2.01 11.67
CA THR A 176 -0.73 1.26 11.67
C THR A 176 -0.50 0.59 13.02
N ASP A 177 0.27 -0.51 13.03
CA ASP A 177 0.58 -1.24 14.27
C ASP A 177 1.54 -0.46 15.16
N SER A 178 2.43 0.34 14.56
CA SER A 178 3.32 1.25 15.28
C SER A 178 2.58 2.48 15.79
N PHE A 179 2.43 2.59 17.10
CA PHE A 179 1.83 3.77 17.71
C PHE A 179 2.76 5.00 17.64
N LEU A 180 4.07 4.81 17.58
CA LEU A 180 5.03 5.92 17.39
C LEU A 180 4.86 6.57 16.01
N SER A 181 4.72 5.77 14.97
CA SER A 181 4.45 6.25 13.61
C SER A 181 3.13 7.00 13.52
N ALA A 182 2.07 6.45 14.10
CA ALA A 182 0.75 7.07 14.13
C ALA A 182 0.76 8.41 14.91
N ALA A 183 1.38 8.42 16.10
CA ALA A 183 1.47 9.61 16.96
C ALA A 183 2.23 10.76 16.30
N SER A 184 3.24 10.46 15.47
CA SER A 184 4.01 11.49 14.76
C SER A 184 3.28 12.09 13.56
N PHE A 185 2.15 11.51 13.15
CA PHE A 185 1.36 11.99 12.01
C PHE A 185 0.26 12.96 12.45
N GLN A 186 -0.69 12.50 13.24
CA GLN A 186 -1.82 13.29 13.75
C GLN A 186 -2.33 12.73 15.08
N GLU A 187 -3.13 13.51 15.80
CA GLU A 187 -3.80 13.10 17.04
C GLU A 187 -2.84 12.51 18.10
N THR A 188 -1.65 13.07 18.24
CA THR A 188 -0.57 12.58 19.10
C THR A 188 -1.04 12.18 20.49
N THR A 189 -1.76 13.05 21.17
CA THR A 189 -2.25 12.81 22.55
C THR A 189 -3.19 11.62 22.61
N LYS A 190 -4.14 11.52 21.68
CA LYS A 190 -5.12 10.43 21.62
C LYS A 190 -4.45 9.09 21.37
N VAL A 191 -3.55 9.04 20.37
CA VAL A 191 -2.82 7.80 20.00
C VAL A 191 -1.95 7.32 21.16
N LEU A 192 -1.19 8.23 21.81
CA LEU A 192 -0.34 7.87 22.95
C LEU A 192 -1.15 7.43 24.17
N THR A 193 -2.28 8.09 24.45
CA THR A 193 -3.17 7.70 25.54
C THR A 193 -3.77 6.31 25.29
N GLU A 194 -4.25 6.06 24.08
CA GLU A 194 -4.79 4.74 23.70
C GLU A 194 -3.72 3.65 23.77
N ALA A 195 -2.51 3.93 23.30
CA ALA A 195 -1.39 3.00 23.37
C ALA A 195 -1.00 2.67 24.82
N ALA A 196 -1.00 3.69 25.70
CA ALA A 196 -0.71 3.51 27.14
C ALA A 196 -1.78 2.68 27.83
N ILE A 197 -3.08 2.95 27.57
CA ILE A 197 -4.20 2.19 28.16
C ILE A 197 -4.16 0.73 27.71
N LYS A 198 -3.88 0.48 26.42
CA LYS A 198 -3.81 -0.87 25.86
C LYS A 198 -2.49 -1.61 26.12
N GLY A 199 -1.49 -0.94 26.71
CA GLY A 199 -0.17 -1.50 26.93
C GLY A 199 0.53 -1.93 25.64
N LYS A 200 0.34 -1.17 24.54
CA LYS A 200 0.92 -1.51 23.24
C LYS A 200 2.44 -1.49 23.27
N VAL A 201 3.04 -2.45 22.59
CA VAL A 201 4.50 -2.53 22.37
C VAL A 201 4.77 -2.23 20.90
N ASP A 202 5.70 -1.31 20.63
CA ASP A 202 6.17 -1.01 19.27
C ASP A 202 7.42 -1.83 18.97
N HIS A 203 7.34 -2.68 17.96
CA HIS A 203 8.44 -3.57 17.57
C HIS A 203 9.52 -2.88 16.73
N LEU A 204 9.36 -1.60 16.40
CA LEU A 204 10.32 -0.78 15.64
C LEU A 204 10.69 -1.39 14.26
N ILE A 205 9.71 -1.95 13.58
CA ILE A 205 9.90 -2.59 12.28
C ILE A 205 10.02 -1.57 11.14
N GLY A 206 9.31 -0.44 11.25
CA GLY A 206 9.29 0.60 10.23
C GLY A 206 10.51 1.53 10.26
N LEU A 207 10.61 2.39 9.25
CA LEU A 207 11.70 3.37 9.18
C LEU A 207 11.49 4.52 10.15
N LYS A 208 10.26 5.02 10.25
CA LYS A 208 9.90 6.23 10.99
C LYS A 208 10.10 6.09 12.48
N GLU A 209 9.74 4.96 13.05
CA GLU A 209 9.89 4.61 14.46
C GLU A 209 11.37 4.62 14.88
N ASN A 210 12.21 3.99 14.07
CA ASN A 210 13.66 3.94 14.31
C ASN A 210 14.29 5.33 14.21
N VAL A 211 13.87 6.15 13.25
CA VAL A 211 14.35 7.53 13.10
C VAL A 211 13.98 8.38 14.32
N ILE A 212 12.73 8.28 14.81
CA ILE A 212 12.26 9.02 15.97
C ILE A 212 13.07 8.69 17.23
N ILE A 213 13.39 7.40 17.45
CA ILE A 213 14.16 6.95 18.62
C ILE A 213 15.66 7.17 18.44
N GLY A 214 16.13 7.47 17.22
CA GLY A 214 17.56 7.65 16.92
C GLY A 214 18.32 6.34 16.73
N LYS A 215 17.63 5.24 16.41
CA LYS A 215 18.26 3.96 16.01
C LYS A 215 18.52 3.93 14.51
N LEU A 216 19.43 3.02 14.10
CA LEU A 216 19.62 2.75 12.69
C LEU A 216 18.34 2.18 12.07
N ILE A 217 17.97 2.69 10.90
CA ILE A 217 16.81 2.18 10.16
C ILE A 217 17.06 0.72 9.73
N PRO A 218 16.03 -0.12 9.65
CA PRO A 218 16.15 -1.51 9.21
C PRO A 218 16.33 -1.61 7.68
N ALA A 219 17.30 -0.87 7.15
CA ALA A 219 17.67 -0.84 5.73
C ALA A 219 19.16 -0.50 5.60
N GLY A 220 19.82 -0.99 4.57
CA GLY A 220 21.25 -0.76 4.35
C GLY A 220 22.08 -1.27 5.53
N SER A 221 22.98 -0.44 6.06
CA SER A 221 23.86 -0.78 7.19
C SER A 221 23.14 -1.08 8.52
N GLY A 222 21.85 -0.78 8.63
CA GLY A 222 21.02 -1.09 9.80
C GLY A 222 20.43 -2.50 9.81
N LEU A 223 20.56 -3.26 8.73
CA LEU A 223 20.10 -4.64 8.66
C LEU A 223 20.93 -5.52 9.62
N SER A 224 20.28 -6.47 10.28
CA SER A 224 20.92 -7.40 11.23
C SER A 224 22.04 -8.21 10.58
N MET A 225 21.94 -8.51 9.29
CA MET A 225 22.95 -9.20 8.50
C MET A 225 24.30 -8.49 8.54
N TYR A 226 24.33 -7.15 8.45
CA TYR A 226 25.59 -6.39 8.49
C TYR A 226 26.14 -6.20 9.91
N ARG A 227 25.34 -6.42 10.97
CA ARG A 227 25.78 -6.35 12.37
C ARG A 227 26.51 -7.61 12.82
N GLN A 228 26.28 -8.72 12.13
CA GLN A 228 26.92 -10.02 12.46
C GLN A 228 28.29 -10.19 11.83
N VAL A 229 28.73 -9.28 10.97
CA VAL A 229 30.06 -9.30 10.41
C VAL A 229 31.05 -8.83 11.48
N ASN A 230 31.68 -9.76 12.18
CA ASN A 230 32.80 -9.50 13.07
C ASN A 230 34.08 -9.35 12.22
N PRO A 231 34.71 -8.17 12.18
CA PRO A 231 35.95 -7.98 11.41
C PRO A 231 37.16 -8.77 11.99
N ARG A 232 36.96 -9.58 13.03
CA ARG A 232 38.03 -10.34 13.71
C ARG A 232 38.06 -11.82 13.39
N ASP A 233 37.08 -12.36 12.70
CA ASP A 233 36.99 -13.79 12.37
C ASP A 233 37.56 -14.05 10.96
N GLU A 234 38.74 -13.50 10.64
CA GLU A 234 39.45 -13.80 9.39
C GLU A 234 40.09 -15.20 9.36
N GLU A 235 39.89 -16.05 10.39
CA GLU A 235 40.51 -17.38 10.45
C GLU A 235 39.57 -18.56 10.17
N GLU A 236 38.28 -18.36 9.92
CA GLU A 236 37.42 -19.45 9.44
C GLU A 236 36.86 -19.10 8.03
N GLU A 237 37.38 -19.82 7.04
CA GLU A 237 36.93 -19.80 5.65
C GLU A 237 35.45 -20.24 5.54
N GLN A 238 34.52 -19.30 5.74
CA GLN A 238 33.15 -19.51 5.30
C GLN A 238 32.98 -19.02 3.85
N PRO A 239 32.17 -19.70 3.04
CA PRO A 239 32.04 -19.36 1.62
C PRO A 239 31.51 -17.93 1.45
N LYS A 240 32.36 -17.08 0.89
CA LYS A 240 32.06 -15.66 0.63
C LYS A 240 30.90 -15.56 -0.37
N THR A 241 29.69 -15.35 0.12
CA THR A 241 28.52 -15.04 -0.70
C THR A 241 28.38 -13.53 -0.86
N GLY A 242 28.23 -13.05 -2.09
CA GLY A 242 28.02 -11.65 -2.39
C GLY A 242 29.28 -10.90 -2.84
N TYR A 243 29.39 -9.62 -2.51
CA TYR A 243 30.47 -8.72 -2.95
C TYR A 243 31.89 -9.21 -2.65
N ALA A 244 32.06 -9.95 -1.56
CA ALA A 244 33.34 -10.54 -1.18
C ALA A 244 33.80 -11.66 -2.14
N ALA A 245 32.87 -12.41 -2.75
CA ALA A 245 33.17 -13.41 -3.75
C ALA A 245 33.62 -12.76 -5.08
N VAL A 246 32.99 -11.65 -5.43
CA VAL A 246 33.38 -10.88 -6.63
C VAL A 246 34.73 -10.22 -6.44
N ALA A 247 35.04 -9.68 -5.26
CA ALA A 247 36.33 -9.09 -4.96
C ALA A 247 37.45 -10.16 -4.94
N ALA A 248 37.20 -11.35 -4.42
CA ALA A 248 38.16 -12.47 -4.47
C ALA A 248 38.40 -12.97 -5.89
N ALA A 249 37.35 -13.07 -6.71
CA ALA A 249 37.48 -13.45 -8.12
C ALA A 249 38.25 -12.40 -8.96
N ILE A 250 38.17 -11.11 -8.61
CA ILE A 250 38.95 -10.04 -9.25
C ILE A 250 40.42 -10.14 -8.83
N GLN A 251 40.74 -10.50 -7.58
CA GLN A 251 42.09 -10.69 -7.10
C GLN A 251 42.77 -11.95 -7.66
N GLU A 252 42.01 -13.06 -7.81
CA GLU A 252 42.53 -14.27 -8.45
C GLU A 252 42.87 -14.09 -9.95
N ASN A 253 42.15 -13.20 -10.65
CA ASN A 253 42.45 -12.84 -12.03
C ASN A 253 43.59 -11.82 -12.20
N GLN A 254 44.13 -11.28 -11.11
CA GLN A 254 45.26 -10.36 -11.09
C GLN A 254 46.56 -10.99 -10.57
N ALA A 255 46.56 -12.31 -10.34
CA ALA A 255 47.83 -13.02 -10.04
C ALA A 255 48.75 -12.96 -11.25
N PRO A 256 50.02 -12.52 -11.09
CA PRO A 256 50.93 -12.36 -12.23
C PRO A 256 51.23 -13.70 -12.85
N GLN A 257 51.07 -13.83 -14.14
CA GLN A 257 51.65 -14.92 -14.92
C GLN A 257 53.17 -14.73 -14.87
N GLU A 258 53.87 -15.57 -14.14
CA GLU A 258 55.31 -15.69 -14.19
C GLU A 258 55.75 -16.10 -15.62
N GLY A 259 56.48 -15.24 -16.26
CA GLY A 259 57.21 -15.60 -17.47
C GLY A 259 57.11 -14.63 -18.65
N LEU A 260 57.48 -13.37 -18.46
CA LEU A 260 57.99 -12.54 -19.56
C LEU A 260 58.94 -11.50 -18.97
N GLU A 261 60.20 -11.54 -19.43
CA GLU A 261 61.29 -10.67 -19.04
C GLU A 261 61.00 -9.19 -19.32
N PRO A 262 61.54 -8.25 -18.53
CA PRO A 262 61.24 -6.84 -18.66
C PRO A 262 62.02 -6.23 -19.86
N GLU A 263 61.32 -5.67 -20.80
CA GLU A 263 61.83 -4.76 -21.80
C GLU A 263 61.90 -3.36 -21.20
N GLU A 264 63.08 -2.76 -21.40
CA GLU A 264 63.57 -1.51 -20.84
C GLU A 264 62.64 -0.31 -21.14
N ALA A 265 62.49 0.55 -20.13
CA ALA A 265 61.85 1.86 -20.22
C ALA A 265 62.78 2.88 -20.95
N PRO A 266 62.28 3.84 -21.70
CA PRO A 266 62.98 5.09 -21.96
C PRO A 266 62.59 6.17 -20.95
N GLU A 267 63.61 6.81 -20.47
CA GLU A 267 63.67 7.95 -19.56
C GLU A 267 63.02 9.22 -20.11
N GLU A 268 62.56 10.01 -19.17
CA GLU A 268 62.54 11.49 -19.14
C GLU A 268 61.65 12.27 -20.12
N ALA A 269 60.73 13.02 -19.55
CA ALA A 269 60.74 14.47 -19.73
C ALA A 269 59.80 15.14 -18.67
N ASP A 270 60.46 15.86 -17.78
CA ASP A 270 59.97 17.06 -17.07
C ASP A 270 58.92 17.86 -17.80
N LEU A 271 57.98 18.35 -17.00
CA LEU A 271 57.55 19.76 -17.01
C LEU A 271 56.37 19.96 -16.04
N LEU A 272 56.66 20.50 -14.87
CA LEU A 272 55.81 21.45 -14.17
C LEU A 272 56.02 22.84 -14.82
N PRO A 273 55.10 23.76 -14.81
CA PRO A 273 54.96 24.61 -13.66
C PRO A 273 53.52 25.04 -13.27
N ASP A 274 53.45 25.37 -12.04
CA ASP A 274 52.72 26.27 -11.19
C ASP A 274 51.81 27.38 -11.78
N GLU A 275 50.94 27.82 -10.84
CA GLU A 275 50.33 29.17 -10.69
C GLU A 275 49.07 29.38 -11.55
N ASP A 276 47.93 29.79 -11.06
CA ASP A 276 47.62 30.81 -10.08
C ASP A 276 46.16 30.70 -9.62
N ALA A 277 45.98 31.16 -8.43
CA ALA A 277 44.74 31.52 -7.75
C ALA A 277 43.85 32.48 -8.55
N GLU A 278 42.57 32.36 -8.40
CA GLU A 278 41.72 33.50 -8.13
C GLU A 278 40.41 33.07 -7.39
N GLU A 279 40.25 33.68 -6.26
CA GLU A 279 39.04 33.79 -5.44
C GLU A 279 37.97 34.53 -6.24
N ASP A 280 36.73 34.12 -6.20
CA ASP A 280 35.66 35.11 -6.18
C ASP A 280 34.43 34.60 -5.39
N GLU A 281 34.03 35.49 -4.53
CA GLU A 281 32.93 35.45 -3.58
C GLU A 281 31.60 35.50 -4.30
N GLY A 282 30.56 34.93 -3.65
CA GLY A 282 29.20 35.15 -4.10
C GLY A 282 28.16 34.42 -3.27
N ASP A 283 28.11 34.71 -1.97
CA ASP A 283 26.95 34.49 -1.13
C ASP A 283 25.74 35.27 -1.66
N GLU A 284 24.70 34.59 -2.05
CA GLU A 284 23.37 35.15 -2.10
C GLU A 284 22.36 34.26 -1.37
N ILE A 285 22.23 34.54 -0.10
CA ILE A 285 21.16 34.05 0.76
C ILE A 285 19.88 34.80 0.42
N LEU A 286 18.96 34.16 -0.28
CA LEU A 286 17.60 34.63 -0.44
C LEU A 286 16.79 34.30 0.83
N SER A 287 16.69 35.29 1.72
CA SER A 287 15.74 35.32 2.82
C SER A 287 14.34 35.63 2.28
N ILE A 288 13.45 34.65 2.35
CA ILE A 288 12.02 34.90 2.16
C ILE A 288 11.43 35.31 3.51
N SER A 289 11.11 36.61 3.62
CA SER A 289 10.31 37.15 4.70
C SER A 289 8.86 36.75 4.54
N LEU A 290 8.33 36.11 5.57
CA LEU A 290 6.88 35.93 5.78
C LEU A 290 6.33 37.25 6.34
N ASP A 291 5.62 37.99 5.53
CA ASP A 291 4.74 39.06 5.96
C ASP A 291 3.41 38.46 6.44
N ASN A 292 3.19 38.59 7.72
CA ASN A 292 1.87 38.51 8.36
C ASN A 292 1.10 39.78 8.02
N ASP A 293 0.00 39.67 7.35
CA ASP A 293 -1.05 40.68 7.37
C ASP A 293 -2.25 40.15 8.18
N GLU A 294 -2.28 40.56 9.44
CA GLU A 294 -3.49 40.79 10.23
C GLU A 294 -4.07 42.12 9.79
N ASP A 295 -5.35 42.13 9.39
CA ASP A 295 -6.31 43.22 9.58
C ASP A 295 -7.69 42.69 9.13
N SER A 296 -8.61 42.42 10.04
CA SER A 296 -9.58 43.25 10.77
C SER A 296 -10.73 43.79 9.90
N GLU A 297 -11.94 43.44 10.37
CA GLU A 297 -13.22 44.17 10.35
C GLU A 297 -13.98 44.37 9.01
N ASP A 298 -15.12 43.68 8.83
CA ASP A 298 -16.51 44.12 9.08
C ASP A 298 -17.48 42.94 8.83
#